data_24dc89e48019ab0c9a198258c222c056
#
_entry.id   24dc89e48019ab0c9a198258c222c056
#
_cell.length_a   1.000
_cell.length_b   1.000
_cell.length_c   1.000
_cell.angle_alpha   90.00
_cell.angle_beta   90.00
_cell.angle_gamma   90.00
#
_symmetry.space_group_name_H-M   'P 1'
#
loop_
_entity.id
_entity.type
_entity.pdbx_description
1 polymer ?
#
loop_
_entity_poly.entity_id
_entity_poly.type
_entity_poly.pdbx_seq_one_letter_code
_entity_poly.pdbx_strand_id
1 'polypeptide(L)'
;MSLKSIDTFSAAIAAEKARGRVPVIPDIKCISPKEGDLLRGRDPVQVAADLVSWGAPVLSVVTEQTHFGGRPKLLQSIAASVTVPVLRKDFIRDVAGLHETVDLGASAVLLIAAIVDEKTLAMLYEQALHLGLEPFVEIHTAEEMAFAKTLRPRLLGINNRNIVSLELDNGSTERTQRLAEEKPTDTLLISESGILSAEDVRQAVHAGADAVLVGTALWQAPDMRSMYRELQEAIHHE
;
A
#
# COMPACT_ATOMS: atom_id res chain seq x y z
N MET A 1 -15.55 22.89 16.23
CA MET A 1 -15.34 22.05 15.05
C MET A 1 -15.19 20.63 15.56
N SER A 2 -16.15 19.76 15.26
CA SER A 2 -16.08 18.33 15.60
C SER A 2 -14.95 17.73 14.75
N LEU A 3 -13.90 17.21 15.40
CA LEU A 3 -12.91 16.35 14.75
C LEU A 3 -13.69 15.14 14.23
N LYS A 4 -13.85 15.06 12.89
CA LYS A 4 -14.29 13.82 12.27
C LYS A 4 -13.27 12.76 12.69
N SER A 5 -13.72 11.72 13.39
CA SER A 5 -12.95 10.50 13.59
C SER A 5 -12.62 9.99 12.18
N ILE A 6 -11.40 10.24 11.71
CA ILE A 6 -10.89 9.60 10.50
C ILE A 6 -10.70 8.15 10.91
N ASP A 7 -11.34 7.22 10.21
CA ASP A 7 -11.09 5.80 10.40
C ASP A 7 -9.59 5.55 10.22
N THR A 8 -9.01 4.64 11.00
CA THR A 8 -7.62 4.27 10.81
C THR A 8 -7.46 3.55 9.47
N PHE A 9 -6.25 3.51 8.91
CA PHE A 9 -5.97 2.88 7.62
C PHE A 9 -6.41 1.40 7.62
N SER A 10 -6.07 0.67 8.69
CA SER A 10 -6.49 -0.73 8.86
C SER A 10 -8.00 -0.88 9.03
N ALA A 11 -8.66 0.03 9.77
CA ALA A 11 -10.11 -0.04 9.97
C ALA A 11 -10.89 0.18 8.67
N ALA A 12 -10.43 1.10 7.81
CA ALA A 12 -11.04 1.33 6.50
C ALA A 12 -10.93 0.10 5.58
N ILE A 13 -9.78 -0.57 5.57
CA ILE A 13 -9.58 -1.84 4.84
C ILE A 13 -10.50 -2.93 5.39
N ALA A 14 -10.54 -3.11 6.71
CA ALA A 14 -11.39 -4.12 7.34
C ALA A 14 -12.88 -3.90 7.07
N ALA A 15 -13.33 -2.63 7.08
CA ALA A 15 -14.70 -2.27 6.77
C ALA A 15 -15.07 -2.60 5.31
N GLU A 16 -14.18 -2.38 4.35
CA GLU A 16 -14.42 -2.72 2.94
C GLU A 16 -14.49 -4.24 2.73
N LYS A 17 -13.58 -4.99 3.38
CA LYS A 17 -13.61 -6.46 3.37
C LYS A 17 -14.93 -7.00 3.97
N ALA A 18 -15.41 -6.40 5.05
CA ALA A 18 -16.68 -6.81 5.69
C ALA A 18 -17.90 -6.58 4.79
N ARG A 19 -17.80 -5.73 3.75
CA ARG A 19 -18.85 -5.54 2.72
C ARG A 19 -18.81 -6.62 1.63
N GLY A 20 -17.89 -7.60 1.73
CA GLY A 20 -17.75 -8.68 0.76
C GLY A 20 -16.94 -8.31 -0.49
N ARG A 21 -16.32 -7.14 -0.56
CA ARG A 21 -15.46 -6.72 -1.68
C ARG A 21 -13.99 -6.90 -1.34
N VAL A 22 -13.15 -7.05 -2.35
CA VAL A 22 -11.71 -7.00 -2.16
C VAL A 22 -11.29 -5.55 -1.91
N PRO A 23 -10.67 -5.22 -0.76
CA PRO A 23 -10.11 -3.91 -0.55
C PRO A 23 -8.93 -3.69 -1.52
N VAL A 24 -9.12 -2.88 -2.54
CA VAL A 24 -8.07 -2.46 -3.47
C VAL A 24 -7.50 -1.13 -3.00
N ILE A 25 -6.20 -1.10 -2.72
CA ILE A 25 -5.44 0.09 -2.31
C ILE A 25 -4.78 0.67 -3.56
N PRO A 26 -5.30 1.76 -4.14
CA PRO A 26 -4.67 2.37 -5.29
C PRO A 26 -3.35 3.03 -4.89
N ASP A 27 -2.29 2.79 -5.68
CA ASP A 27 -0.98 3.41 -5.49
C ASP A 27 -0.80 4.58 -6.44
N ILE A 28 -0.72 5.78 -5.90
CA ILE A 28 -0.45 7.00 -6.66
C ILE A 28 1.05 7.10 -6.88
N LYS A 29 1.47 6.69 -8.06
CA LYS A 29 2.86 6.56 -8.49
C LYS A 29 3.08 7.28 -9.81
N CYS A 30 4.04 8.22 -9.85
CA CYS A 30 4.26 9.05 -11.03
C CYS A 30 5.06 8.35 -12.13
N ILE A 31 6.11 7.63 -11.72
CA ILE A 31 7.05 6.93 -12.63
C ILE A 31 7.19 5.49 -12.17
N SER A 32 7.26 4.58 -13.13
CA SER A 32 7.71 3.20 -12.90
C SER A 32 9.10 3.04 -13.52
N PRO A 33 10.09 2.48 -12.80
CA PRO A 33 11.40 2.21 -13.38
C PRO A 33 11.35 1.35 -14.66
N LYS A 34 10.35 0.46 -14.75
CA LYS A 34 10.13 -0.42 -15.90
C LYS A 34 9.29 0.24 -17.01
N GLU A 35 8.23 0.97 -16.65
CA GLU A 35 7.19 1.42 -17.57
C GLU A 35 7.29 2.93 -17.93
N GLY A 36 8.19 3.67 -17.25
CA GLY A 36 8.36 5.11 -17.44
C GLY A 36 7.23 5.96 -16.83
N ASP A 37 6.83 7.04 -17.50
CA ASP A 37 5.79 7.97 -17.05
C ASP A 37 4.41 7.29 -17.01
N LEU A 38 3.86 7.16 -15.82
CA LEU A 38 2.53 6.59 -15.59
C LEU A 38 1.43 7.65 -15.63
N LEU A 39 1.76 8.92 -15.36
CA LEU A 39 0.77 9.98 -15.32
C LEU A 39 0.17 10.25 -16.69
N ARG A 40 0.99 10.24 -17.75
CA ARG A 40 0.56 10.51 -19.13
C ARG A 40 -0.28 11.79 -19.22
N GLY A 41 0.16 12.84 -18.51
CA GLY A 41 -0.50 14.15 -18.47
C GLY A 41 -1.71 14.25 -17.54
N ARG A 42 -2.08 13.20 -16.80
CA ARG A 42 -3.16 13.24 -15.79
C ARG A 42 -2.68 13.96 -14.53
N ASP A 43 -3.58 14.69 -13.88
CA ASP A 43 -3.32 15.26 -12.55
C ASP A 43 -3.49 14.17 -11.47
N PRO A 44 -2.42 13.80 -10.74
CA PRO A 44 -2.50 12.75 -9.72
C PRO A 44 -3.39 13.12 -8.53
N VAL A 45 -3.60 14.40 -8.23
CA VAL A 45 -4.52 14.84 -7.17
C VAL A 45 -5.97 14.60 -7.60
N GLN A 46 -6.31 14.91 -8.85
CA GLN A 46 -7.63 14.63 -9.39
C GLN A 46 -7.88 13.12 -9.47
N VAL A 47 -6.90 12.34 -9.94
CA VAL A 47 -7.00 10.87 -9.97
C VAL A 47 -7.24 10.29 -8.58
N ALA A 48 -6.55 10.80 -7.55
CA ALA A 48 -6.77 10.38 -6.17
C ALA A 48 -8.21 10.66 -5.70
N ALA A 49 -8.75 11.84 -6.00
CA ALA A 49 -10.14 12.20 -5.69
C ALA A 49 -11.14 11.31 -6.43
N ASP A 50 -10.88 11.01 -7.71
CA ASP A 50 -11.72 10.12 -8.52
C ASP A 50 -11.75 8.70 -7.94
N LEU A 51 -10.58 8.13 -7.58
CA LEU A 51 -10.47 6.81 -6.96
C LEU A 51 -11.27 6.72 -5.64
N VAL A 52 -11.18 7.76 -4.80
CA VAL A 52 -11.99 7.85 -3.58
C VAL A 52 -13.49 7.91 -3.91
N SER A 53 -13.88 8.67 -4.93
CA SER A 53 -15.27 8.74 -5.40
C SER A 53 -15.81 7.40 -5.93
N TRP A 54 -14.91 6.54 -6.44
CA TRP A 54 -15.23 5.17 -6.90
C TRP A 54 -15.20 4.14 -5.77
N GLY A 55 -14.90 4.55 -4.55
CA GLY A 55 -14.98 3.72 -3.36
C GLY A 55 -13.66 3.19 -2.84
N ALA A 56 -12.52 3.80 -3.20
CA ALA A 56 -11.24 3.45 -2.58
C ALA A 56 -11.30 3.70 -1.06
N PRO A 57 -11.08 2.67 -0.23
CA PRO A 57 -11.18 2.82 1.22
C PRO A 57 -10.00 3.60 1.81
N VAL A 58 -8.86 3.52 1.15
CA VAL A 58 -7.59 4.17 1.49
C VAL A 58 -6.79 4.44 0.22
N LEU A 59 -5.74 5.25 0.31
CA LEU A 59 -4.81 5.50 -0.80
C LEU A 59 -3.37 5.24 -0.35
N SER A 60 -2.52 4.80 -1.28
CA SER A 60 -1.06 4.81 -1.15
C SER A 60 -0.48 5.90 -2.05
N VAL A 61 0.48 6.67 -1.56
CA VAL A 61 1.15 7.72 -2.33
C VAL A 61 2.65 7.54 -2.25
N VAL A 62 3.27 7.32 -3.40
CA VAL A 62 4.73 7.20 -3.52
C VAL A 62 5.37 8.58 -3.44
N THR A 63 6.25 8.78 -2.45
CA THR A 63 7.00 10.03 -2.26
C THR A 63 8.48 9.91 -2.59
N GLU A 64 8.99 8.70 -2.87
CA GLU A 64 10.36 8.47 -3.29
C GLU A 64 10.63 9.17 -4.63
N GLN A 65 11.65 10.05 -4.63
CA GLN A 65 11.86 11.01 -5.73
C GLN A 65 12.71 10.46 -6.86
N THR A 66 13.75 9.70 -6.50
CA THR A 66 14.84 9.33 -7.43
C THR A 66 14.39 8.33 -8.49
N HIS A 67 13.67 7.29 -8.07
CA HIS A 67 13.33 6.15 -8.93
C HIS A 67 11.85 6.17 -9.37
N PHE A 68 10.98 6.69 -8.51
CA PHE A 68 9.53 6.65 -8.74
C PHE A 68 8.91 8.02 -9.02
N GLY A 69 9.74 9.10 -9.08
CA GLY A 69 9.29 10.45 -9.40
C GLY A 69 8.29 11.04 -8.39
N GLY A 70 8.25 10.46 -7.18
CA GLY A 70 7.38 10.91 -6.11
C GLY A 70 7.77 12.28 -5.57
N ARG A 71 6.86 12.88 -4.82
CA ARG A 71 7.11 14.20 -4.18
C ARG A 71 6.37 14.28 -2.86
N PRO A 72 7.02 14.67 -1.75
CA PRO A 72 6.34 14.90 -0.48
C PRO A 72 5.15 15.86 -0.60
N LYS A 73 5.30 16.95 -1.37
CA LYS A 73 4.21 17.91 -1.61
C LYS A 73 2.99 17.28 -2.31
N LEU A 74 3.17 16.26 -3.14
CA LEU A 74 2.05 15.56 -3.76
C LEU A 74 1.23 14.81 -2.70
N LEU A 75 1.90 14.08 -1.79
CA LEU A 75 1.24 13.44 -0.66
C LEU A 75 0.44 14.47 0.16
N GLN A 76 1.05 15.60 0.53
CA GLN A 76 0.40 16.65 1.29
C GLN A 76 -0.86 17.18 0.58
N SER A 77 -0.76 17.42 -0.74
CA SER A 77 -1.91 17.88 -1.54
C SER A 77 -3.03 16.85 -1.58
N ILE A 78 -2.69 15.57 -1.76
CA ILE A 78 -3.68 14.47 -1.78
C ILE A 78 -4.32 14.33 -0.39
N ALA A 79 -3.53 14.24 0.68
CA ALA A 79 -4.03 14.09 2.04
C ALA A 79 -4.97 15.22 2.45
N ALA A 80 -4.73 16.46 1.97
CA ALA A 80 -5.61 17.61 2.18
C ALA A 80 -6.91 17.57 1.35
N SER A 81 -6.92 16.83 0.22
CA SER A 81 -8.03 16.82 -0.74
C SER A 81 -8.99 15.65 -0.59
N VAL A 82 -8.58 14.57 0.10
CA VAL A 82 -9.39 13.36 0.26
C VAL A 82 -9.88 13.18 1.70
N THR A 83 -10.87 12.31 1.88
CA THR A 83 -11.47 12.03 3.20
C THR A 83 -11.07 10.66 3.75
N VAL A 84 -10.32 9.89 2.99
CA VAL A 84 -9.84 8.54 3.36
C VAL A 84 -8.41 8.60 3.90
N PRO A 85 -8.01 7.61 4.73
CA PRO A 85 -6.62 7.51 5.19
C PRO A 85 -5.63 7.35 4.03
N VAL A 86 -4.43 7.95 4.18
CA VAL A 86 -3.37 7.94 3.16
C VAL A 86 -2.10 7.32 3.74
N LEU A 87 -1.53 6.36 3.01
CA LEU A 87 -0.23 5.76 3.29
C LEU A 87 0.88 6.56 2.57
N ARG A 88 1.94 6.93 3.30
CA ARG A 88 3.20 7.35 2.68
C ARG A 88 4.01 6.12 2.28
N LYS A 89 4.24 5.95 0.97
CA LYS A 89 5.10 4.89 0.42
C LYS A 89 6.44 5.50 0.01
N ASP A 90 7.46 5.25 0.84
CA ASP A 90 8.82 5.78 0.70
C ASP A 90 9.83 4.86 1.39
N PHE A 91 11.12 5.09 1.19
CA PHE A 91 12.22 4.40 1.87
C PHE A 91 12.56 5.05 3.21
N ILE A 92 11.66 4.90 4.20
CA ILE A 92 11.83 5.47 5.54
C ILE A 92 12.89 4.66 6.32
N ARG A 93 13.96 5.32 6.77
CA ARG A 93 15.11 4.69 7.44
C ARG A 93 15.42 5.29 8.81
N ASP A 94 14.77 6.39 9.19
CA ASP A 94 15.01 7.12 10.43
C ASP A 94 13.74 7.80 10.96
N VAL A 95 13.84 8.31 12.17
CA VAL A 95 12.74 8.99 12.86
C VAL A 95 12.37 10.32 12.20
N ALA A 96 13.32 11.00 11.54
CA ALA A 96 13.03 12.24 10.82
C ALA A 96 12.03 12.01 9.69
N GLY A 97 12.16 10.88 8.97
CA GLY A 97 11.19 10.46 7.96
C GLY A 97 9.79 10.21 8.53
N LEU A 98 9.67 9.73 9.77
CA LEU A 98 8.38 9.57 10.45
C LEU A 98 7.74 10.92 10.79
N HIS A 99 8.52 11.86 11.32
CA HIS A 99 8.03 13.22 11.59
C HIS A 99 7.56 13.91 10.32
N GLU A 100 8.36 13.84 9.25
CA GLU A 100 7.94 14.36 7.94
C GLU A 100 6.62 13.72 7.47
N THR A 101 6.44 12.42 7.69
CA THR A 101 5.20 11.70 7.33
C THR A 101 3.98 12.29 8.04
N VAL A 102 4.11 12.62 9.33
CA VAL A 102 3.06 13.31 10.11
C VAL A 102 2.79 14.70 9.54
N ASP A 103 3.85 15.49 9.30
CA ASP A 103 3.74 16.86 8.78
C ASP A 103 3.08 16.92 7.40
N LEU A 104 3.23 15.87 6.59
CA LEU A 104 2.58 15.72 5.29
C LEU A 104 1.11 15.29 5.39
N GLY A 105 0.62 14.93 6.59
CA GLY A 105 -0.77 14.56 6.81
C GLY A 105 -1.11 13.09 6.44
N ALA A 106 -0.12 12.21 6.33
CA ALA A 106 -0.37 10.78 6.15
C ALA A 106 -0.90 10.14 7.43
N SER A 107 -1.69 9.09 7.30
CA SER A 107 -2.25 8.29 8.41
C SER A 107 -1.43 7.02 8.65
N ALA A 108 -0.72 6.55 7.65
CA ALA A 108 0.10 5.34 7.71
C ALA A 108 1.46 5.57 7.03
N VAL A 109 2.44 4.75 7.40
CA VAL A 109 3.81 4.81 6.89
C VAL A 109 4.31 3.43 6.53
N LEU A 110 4.94 3.29 5.34
CA LEU A 110 5.58 2.06 4.92
C LEU A 110 6.92 1.89 5.63
N LEU A 111 7.14 0.73 6.24
CA LEU A 111 8.39 0.30 6.84
C LEU A 111 8.86 -0.99 6.18
N ILE A 112 9.94 -0.92 5.40
CA ILE A 112 10.42 -2.01 4.56
C ILE A 112 11.50 -2.79 5.31
N ALA A 113 11.26 -4.07 5.62
CA ALA A 113 12.22 -4.92 6.35
C ALA A 113 13.54 -5.08 5.60
N ALA A 114 13.51 -5.17 4.27
CA ALA A 114 14.69 -5.39 3.43
C ALA A 114 15.72 -4.24 3.42
N ILE A 115 15.36 -3.03 3.88
CA ILE A 115 16.23 -1.84 3.77
C ILE A 115 16.83 -1.33 5.09
N VAL A 116 16.44 -1.93 6.21
CA VAL A 116 16.94 -1.61 7.56
C VAL A 116 17.20 -2.90 8.33
N ASP A 117 18.01 -2.83 9.38
CA ASP A 117 18.17 -3.97 10.27
C ASP A 117 16.96 -4.14 11.22
N GLU A 118 16.83 -5.30 11.83
CA GLU A 118 15.71 -5.66 12.71
C GLU A 118 15.53 -4.68 13.88
N LYS A 119 16.64 -4.21 14.47
CA LYS A 119 16.63 -3.26 15.59
C LYS A 119 16.08 -1.91 15.15
N THR A 120 16.51 -1.44 13.98
CA THR A 120 16.02 -0.20 13.38
C THR A 120 14.53 -0.33 13.01
N LEU A 121 14.13 -1.47 12.41
CA LEU A 121 12.72 -1.71 12.07
C LEU A 121 11.82 -1.69 13.31
N ALA A 122 12.23 -2.37 14.39
CA ALA A 122 11.47 -2.36 15.65
C ALA A 122 11.36 -0.94 16.24
N MET A 123 12.47 -0.21 16.27
CA MET A 123 12.49 1.18 16.75
C MET A 123 11.56 2.07 15.91
N LEU A 124 11.63 2.00 14.56
CA LEU A 124 10.76 2.78 13.68
C LEU A 124 9.28 2.40 13.84
N TYR A 125 8.98 1.11 14.02
CA TYR A 125 7.63 0.62 14.26
C TYR A 125 7.03 1.25 15.53
N GLU A 126 7.73 1.19 16.65
CA GLU A 126 7.28 1.79 17.92
C GLU A 126 7.16 3.32 17.84
N GLN A 127 8.12 3.98 17.19
CA GLN A 127 8.08 5.44 17.02
C GLN A 127 6.91 5.87 16.14
N ALA A 128 6.60 5.13 15.05
CA ALA A 128 5.44 5.40 14.22
C ALA A 128 4.14 5.36 15.03
N LEU A 129 3.97 4.33 15.88
CA LEU A 129 2.81 4.22 16.77
C LEU A 129 2.72 5.40 17.75
N HIS A 130 3.84 5.80 18.36
CA HIS A 130 3.88 6.96 19.27
C HIS A 130 3.50 8.28 18.58
N LEU A 131 3.82 8.42 17.32
CA LEU A 131 3.47 9.58 16.49
C LEU A 131 2.02 9.52 15.95
N GLY A 132 1.26 8.46 16.25
CA GLY A 132 -0.11 8.28 15.78
C GLY A 132 -0.22 7.81 14.33
N LEU A 133 0.89 7.33 13.74
CA LEU A 133 0.90 6.69 12.43
C LEU A 133 0.58 5.20 12.55
N GLU A 134 -0.11 4.60 11.58
CA GLU A 134 -0.19 3.15 11.44
C GLU A 134 1.02 2.64 10.64
N PRO A 135 1.95 1.86 11.25
CA PRO A 135 3.05 1.26 10.50
C PRO A 135 2.54 0.12 9.63
N PHE A 136 2.86 0.17 8.35
CA PHE A 136 2.66 -0.88 7.38
C PHE A 136 4.00 -1.55 7.11
N VAL A 137 4.19 -2.76 7.64
CA VAL A 137 5.45 -3.50 7.52
C VAL A 137 5.46 -4.29 6.22
N GLU A 138 6.42 -4.00 5.34
CA GLU A 138 6.62 -4.70 4.06
C GLU A 138 7.73 -5.75 4.21
N ILE A 139 7.46 -6.96 3.70
CA ILE A 139 8.39 -8.09 3.70
C ILE A 139 8.52 -8.75 2.32
N HIS A 140 9.63 -9.48 2.13
CA HIS A 140 9.95 -10.22 0.90
C HIS A 140 10.34 -11.67 1.14
N THR A 141 10.78 -12.02 2.36
CA THR A 141 11.32 -13.34 2.69
C THR A 141 10.66 -13.94 3.93
N ALA A 142 10.86 -15.26 4.13
CA ALA A 142 10.36 -15.96 5.33
C ALA A 142 11.08 -15.47 6.61
N GLU A 143 12.36 -15.11 6.51
CA GLU A 143 13.14 -14.56 7.62
C GLU A 143 12.58 -13.20 8.04
N GLU A 144 12.29 -12.32 7.08
CA GLU A 144 11.64 -11.03 7.34
C GLU A 144 10.25 -11.22 7.95
N MET A 145 9.47 -12.21 7.47
CA MET A 145 8.17 -12.60 8.05
C MET A 145 8.33 -13.03 9.51
N ALA A 146 9.32 -13.88 9.81
CA ALA A 146 9.55 -14.38 11.17
C ALA A 146 9.84 -13.22 12.14
N PHE A 147 10.63 -12.24 11.72
CA PHE A 147 10.89 -11.05 12.52
C PHE A 147 9.65 -10.15 12.62
N ALA A 148 8.98 -9.85 11.50
CA ALA A 148 7.80 -9.00 11.48
C ALA A 148 6.69 -9.50 12.44
N LYS A 149 6.52 -10.82 12.59
CA LYS A 149 5.61 -11.42 13.56
C LYS A 149 5.88 -10.98 15.00
N THR A 150 7.12 -10.72 15.37
CA THR A 150 7.49 -10.26 16.73
C THR A 150 6.93 -8.88 17.03
N LEU A 151 6.76 -8.03 16.01
CA LEU A 151 6.20 -6.69 16.12
C LEU A 151 4.66 -6.70 16.25
N ARG A 152 3.99 -7.83 15.92
CA ARG A 152 2.52 -7.97 15.89
C ARG A 152 1.85 -6.85 15.06
N PRO A 153 2.25 -6.65 13.79
CA PRO A 153 1.76 -5.57 12.98
C PRO A 153 0.28 -5.76 12.66
N ARG A 154 -0.49 -4.67 12.66
CA ARG A 154 -1.88 -4.69 12.13
C ARG A 154 -1.91 -4.73 10.62
N LEU A 155 -0.90 -4.17 9.96
CA LEU A 155 -0.75 -4.10 8.52
C LEU A 155 0.58 -4.77 8.13
N LEU A 156 0.50 -5.81 7.32
CA LEU A 156 1.64 -6.55 6.80
C LEU A 156 1.53 -6.65 5.29
N GLY A 157 2.56 -6.23 4.57
CA GLY A 157 2.64 -6.34 3.12
C GLY A 157 3.58 -7.45 2.70
N ILE A 158 3.16 -8.25 1.72
CA ILE A 158 4.07 -9.12 0.97
C ILE A 158 4.30 -8.47 -0.39
N ASN A 159 5.51 -7.95 -0.60
CA ASN A 159 5.88 -7.39 -1.89
C ASN A 159 6.34 -8.51 -2.83
N ASN A 160 5.57 -8.73 -3.90
CA ASN A 160 5.83 -9.78 -4.90
C ASN A 160 7.03 -9.46 -5.81
N ARG A 161 7.50 -8.22 -5.83
CA ARG A 161 8.69 -7.79 -6.55
C ARG A 161 9.87 -7.58 -5.60
N ASN A 162 11.08 -7.62 -6.14
CA ASN A 162 12.27 -7.33 -5.36
C ASN A 162 12.52 -5.82 -5.32
N ILE A 163 12.27 -5.17 -4.18
CA ILE A 163 12.47 -3.74 -4.02
C ILE A 163 13.95 -3.34 -4.09
N VAL A 164 14.86 -4.23 -3.72
CA VAL A 164 16.30 -3.98 -3.82
C VAL A 164 16.75 -3.85 -5.28
N SER A 165 16.08 -4.54 -6.20
CA SER A 165 16.25 -4.38 -7.65
C SER A 165 15.26 -3.38 -8.27
N LEU A 166 14.65 -2.50 -7.48
CA LEU A 166 13.73 -1.45 -7.92
C LEU A 166 12.54 -1.97 -8.76
N GLU A 167 12.02 -3.14 -8.40
CA GLU A 167 10.86 -3.76 -9.05
C GLU A 167 11.05 -4.02 -10.56
N LEU A 168 12.29 -4.25 -11.02
CA LEU A 168 12.59 -4.52 -12.44
C LEU A 168 12.22 -5.95 -12.88
N ASP A 169 11.95 -6.85 -11.93
CA ASP A 169 11.45 -8.19 -12.20
C ASP A 169 9.98 -8.18 -12.69
N ASN A 170 9.51 -9.32 -13.21
CA ASN A 170 8.16 -9.39 -13.75
C ASN A 170 7.08 -9.44 -12.65
N GLY A 171 7.45 -9.78 -11.40
CA GLY A 171 6.52 -9.96 -10.30
C GLY A 171 5.42 -10.99 -10.60
N SER A 172 5.07 -11.80 -9.64
CA SER A 172 3.90 -12.68 -9.69
C SER A 172 3.37 -12.81 -8.28
N THR A 173 2.14 -13.31 -8.10
CA THR A 173 1.58 -13.52 -6.76
C THR A 173 2.19 -14.72 -6.01
N GLU A 174 3.17 -15.42 -6.59
CA GLU A 174 3.81 -16.61 -6.00
C GLU A 174 4.43 -16.35 -4.63
N ARG A 175 5.02 -15.17 -4.41
CA ARG A 175 5.59 -14.84 -3.10
C ARG A 175 4.48 -14.72 -2.05
N THR A 176 3.36 -14.06 -2.38
CA THR A 176 2.18 -14.04 -1.52
C THR A 176 1.66 -15.45 -1.26
N GLN A 177 1.50 -16.29 -2.29
CA GLN A 177 1.05 -17.68 -2.14
C GLN A 177 1.93 -18.48 -1.17
N ARG A 178 3.23 -18.25 -1.19
CA ARG A 178 4.20 -18.99 -0.38
C ARG A 178 4.27 -18.52 1.08
N LEU A 179 4.07 -17.22 1.34
CA LEU A 179 4.30 -16.62 2.66
C LEU A 179 3.00 -16.32 3.42
N ALA A 180 1.84 -16.26 2.75
CA ALA A 180 0.60 -15.81 3.36
C ALA A 180 0.09 -16.73 4.48
N GLU A 181 0.35 -18.05 4.41
CA GLU A 181 -0.03 -19.00 5.45
C GLU A 181 0.61 -18.69 6.81
N GLU A 182 1.74 -17.99 6.79
CA GLU A 182 2.48 -17.63 7.98
C GLU A 182 2.00 -16.35 8.67
N LYS A 183 0.99 -15.64 8.14
CA LYS A 183 0.55 -14.35 8.70
C LYS A 183 0.02 -14.50 10.13
N PRO A 184 0.26 -13.53 11.03
CA PRO A 184 -0.36 -13.49 12.35
C PRO A 184 -1.88 -13.36 12.28
N THR A 185 -2.60 -13.89 13.26
CA THR A 185 -4.08 -13.99 13.28
C THR A 185 -4.78 -12.61 13.20
N ASP A 186 -4.25 -11.60 13.89
CA ASP A 186 -4.88 -10.28 14.00
C ASP A 186 -4.28 -9.25 13.03
N THR A 187 -3.63 -9.74 11.96
CA THR A 187 -2.94 -8.93 10.95
C THR A 187 -3.75 -8.90 9.65
N LEU A 188 -3.93 -7.73 9.07
CA LEU A 188 -4.37 -7.59 7.69
C LEU A 188 -3.17 -7.77 6.76
N LEU A 189 -3.25 -8.78 5.89
CA LEU A 189 -2.24 -9.08 4.90
C LEU A 189 -2.58 -8.41 3.58
N ILE A 190 -1.65 -7.62 3.07
CA ILE A 190 -1.76 -6.94 1.79
C ILE A 190 -0.78 -7.58 0.80
N SER A 191 -1.28 -8.04 -0.36
CA SER A 191 -0.43 -8.43 -1.47
C SER A 191 -0.13 -7.22 -2.33
N GLU A 192 1.14 -6.93 -2.53
CA GLU A 192 1.56 -5.75 -3.31
C GLU A 192 2.54 -6.11 -4.41
N SER A 193 2.53 -5.32 -5.48
CA SER A 193 3.27 -5.55 -6.71
C SER A 193 2.84 -6.81 -7.49
N GLY A 194 2.98 -6.78 -8.80
CA GLY A 194 2.64 -7.93 -9.66
C GLY A 194 1.14 -8.21 -9.83
N ILE A 195 0.26 -7.38 -9.30
CA ILE A 195 -1.20 -7.46 -9.51
C ILE A 195 -1.55 -6.67 -10.78
N LEU A 196 -1.91 -7.38 -11.84
CA LEU A 196 -2.18 -6.80 -13.16
C LEU A 196 -3.62 -7.04 -13.64
N SER A 197 -4.33 -7.99 -13.03
CA SER A 197 -5.66 -8.44 -13.44
C SER A 197 -6.51 -8.90 -12.25
N ALA A 198 -7.82 -9.10 -12.48
CA ALA A 198 -8.72 -9.70 -11.49
C ALA A 198 -8.28 -11.14 -11.12
N GLU A 199 -7.64 -11.86 -12.05
CA GLU A 199 -7.10 -13.20 -11.77
C GLU A 199 -5.97 -13.14 -10.74
N ASP A 200 -5.05 -12.19 -10.85
CA ASP A 200 -3.99 -12.01 -9.85
C ASP A 200 -4.58 -11.66 -8.48
N VAL A 201 -5.66 -10.87 -8.45
CA VAL A 201 -6.39 -10.55 -7.21
C VAL A 201 -6.99 -11.83 -6.60
N ARG A 202 -7.68 -12.67 -7.40
CA ARG A 202 -8.22 -13.96 -6.93
C ARG A 202 -7.14 -14.84 -6.32
N GLN A 203 -6.01 -14.99 -7.02
CA GLN A 203 -4.88 -15.79 -6.55
C GLN A 203 -4.32 -15.25 -5.23
N ALA A 204 -4.15 -13.94 -5.08
CA ALA A 204 -3.67 -13.32 -3.85
C ALA A 204 -4.66 -13.55 -2.68
N VAL A 205 -5.96 -13.36 -2.92
CA VAL A 205 -7.00 -13.55 -1.90
C VAL A 205 -7.14 -15.02 -1.51
N HIS A 206 -7.12 -15.95 -2.47
CA HIS A 206 -7.13 -17.39 -2.18
C HIS A 206 -5.90 -17.84 -1.38
N ALA A 207 -4.76 -17.18 -1.60
CA ALA A 207 -3.56 -17.42 -0.80
C ALA A 207 -3.65 -16.86 0.63
N GLY A 208 -4.66 -16.04 0.95
CA GLY A 208 -4.89 -15.50 2.29
C GLY A 208 -4.65 -13.99 2.44
N ALA A 209 -4.44 -13.26 1.34
CA ALA A 209 -4.39 -11.80 1.39
C ALA A 209 -5.77 -11.22 1.73
N ASP A 210 -5.79 -10.20 2.57
CA ASP A 210 -7.00 -9.48 2.99
C ASP A 210 -7.29 -8.29 2.07
N ALA A 211 -6.25 -7.77 1.40
CA ALA A 211 -6.31 -6.64 0.47
C ALA A 211 -5.21 -6.74 -0.58
N VAL A 212 -5.30 -5.94 -1.63
CA VAL A 212 -4.26 -5.80 -2.66
C VAL A 212 -3.88 -4.34 -2.85
N LEU A 213 -2.58 -4.07 -3.09
CA LEU A 213 -2.07 -2.74 -3.42
C LEU A 213 -1.69 -2.72 -4.90
N VAL A 214 -2.33 -1.83 -5.68
CA VAL A 214 -2.26 -1.82 -7.13
C VAL A 214 -1.90 -0.43 -7.67
N GLY A 215 -0.81 -0.34 -8.39
CA GLY A 215 -0.37 0.89 -9.07
C GLY A 215 -0.43 0.75 -10.59
N THR A 216 0.58 0.16 -11.19
CA THR A 216 0.82 0.15 -12.64
C THR A 216 -0.40 -0.28 -13.46
N ALA A 217 -1.12 -1.33 -13.05
CA ALA A 217 -2.30 -1.82 -13.76
C ALA A 217 -3.40 -0.75 -13.88
N LEU A 218 -3.66 0.01 -12.80
CA LEU A 218 -4.63 1.10 -12.80
C LEU A 218 -4.19 2.24 -13.71
N TRP A 219 -2.91 2.64 -13.61
CA TRP A 219 -2.38 3.76 -14.40
C TRP A 219 -2.29 3.46 -15.90
N GLN A 220 -2.09 2.20 -16.28
CA GLN A 220 -2.00 1.78 -17.68
C GLN A 220 -3.36 1.42 -18.29
N ALA A 221 -4.39 1.21 -17.46
CA ALA A 221 -5.73 0.86 -17.96
C ALA A 221 -6.29 1.94 -18.91
N PRO A 222 -6.87 1.57 -20.04
CA PRO A 222 -7.59 2.48 -20.93
C PRO A 222 -8.76 3.18 -20.21
N ASP A 223 -9.46 2.46 -19.34
CA ASP A 223 -10.47 2.97 -18.42
C ASP A 223 -10.10 2.53 -16.98
N MET A 224 -9.54 3.46 -16.23
CA MET A 224 -9.10 3.22 -14.85
C MET A 224 -10.27 2.87 -13.92
N ARG A 225 -11.44 3.48 -14.13
CA ARG A 225 -12.63 3.20 -13.31
C ARG A 225 -13.12 1.77 -13.49
N SER A 226 -13.23 1.32 -14.73
CA SER A 226 -13.62 -0.05 -15.04
C SER A 226 -12.63 -1.06 -14.48
N MET A 227 -11.33 -0.82 -14.62
CA MET A 227 -10.28 -1.67 -14.04
C MET A 227 -10.38 -1.70 -12.52
N TYR A 228 -10.53 -0.54 -11.85
CA TYR A 228 -10.63 -0.47 -10.39
C TYR A 228 -11.81 -1.32 -9.89
N ARG A 229 -12.98 -1.20 -10.54
CA ARG A 229 -14.17 -1.97 -10.20
C ARG A 229 -13.98 -3.47 -10.43
N GLU A 230 -13.38 -3.86 -11.56
CA GLU A 230 -13.08 -5.26 -11.88
C GLU A 230 -12.21 -5.91 -10.80
N LEU A 231 -11.19 -5.18 -10.31
CA LEU A 231 -10.34 -5.67 -9.22
C LEU A 231 -11.09 -5.81 -7.88
N GLN A 232 -11.99 -4.87 -7.55
CA GLN A 232 -12.80 -4.94 -6.32
C GLN A 232 -13.79 -6.12 -6.33
N GLU A 233 -14.36 -6.42 -7.50
CA GLU A 233 -15.37 -7.46 -7.71
C GLU A 233 -14.76 -8.83 -8.05
N ALA A 234 -13.43 -8.96 -8.02
CA ALA A 234 -12.71 -10.14 -8.51
C ALA A 234 -13.17 -11.47 -7.90
N ILE A 235 -13.69 -11.49 -6.66
CA ILE A 235 -14.17 -12.71 -5.98
C ILE A 235 -15.66 -12.99 -6.19
N HIS A 236 -16.40 -12.15 -6.91
CA HIS A 236 -17.84 -12.30 -7.13
C HIS A 236 -18.21 -12.97 -8.47
N HIS A 237 -17.22 -13.32 -9.27
CA HIS A 237 -17.42 -13.89 -10.62
C HIS A 237 -16.97 -15.35 -10.72
N GLU A 238 -17.17 -16.15 -9.65
CA GLU A 238 -17.08 -17.61 -9.71
C GLU A 238 -18.43 -18.28 -10.00
#